data_806e10328119c60ea7380945de27ac0e
#
_entry.id   806e10328119c60ea7380945de27ac0e
#
_cell.length_a   1.000
_cell.length_b   1.000
_cell.length_c   1.000
_cell.angle_alpha   90.00
_cell.angle_beta   90.00
_cell.angle_gamma   90.00
#
_symmetry.space_group_name_H-M   'P 1'
#
loop_
_entity.id
_entity.type
_entity.pdbx_description
1 polymer ?
#
loop_
_entity_poly.entity_id
_entity_poly.type
_entity_poly.pdbx_seq_one_letter_code
_entity_poly.pdbx_strand_id
1 'polypeptide(L)'
;MAFLTGAPIDPAALIARVDSPAHGGAAFFLGRVRDHHGGRAVGRLEYSAYGPMAEAECARIVSEAESRWPVRIALEHRIGALEIGDIAVAVGAGGAHRDEAFEACRYVIEEVKRRVPIWKREFYADGTVDWVDPTAKLQPAG
;
A
#
# COMPACT_ATOMS: atom_id res chain seq x y z
N MET A 1 10.55 -7.23 10.53
CA MET A 1 10.80 -6.48 9.29
C MET A 1 9.84 -5.30 9.23
N ALA A 2 10.34 -4.15 8.86
CA ALA A 2 9.51 -2.96 8.80
C ALA A 2 8.67 -2.94 7.52
N PHE A 3 7.43 -2.48 7.63
CA PHE A 3 6.52 -2.28 6.49
C PHE A 3 6.57 -0.85 5.97
N LEU A 4 6.87 0.10 6.85
CA LEU A 4 6.99 1.51 6.47
C LEU A 4 8.42 1.84 6.09
N THR A 5 8.59 2.66 5.05
CA THR A 5 9.92 3.05 4.59
C THR A 5 9.91 4.51 4.13
N GLY A 6 11.00 5.22 4.42
CA GLY A 6 11.23 6.56 3.88
C GLY A 6 11.95 6.56 2.55
N ALA A 7 12.45 5.40 2.12
CA ALA A 7 13.19 5.25 0.87
C ALA A 7 12.26 4.89 -0.29
N PRO A 8 12.65 5.14 -1.54
CA PRO A 8 11.88 4.68 -2.68
C PRO A 8 11.68 3.17 -2.65
N ILE A 9 10.47 2.73 -2.99
CA ILE A 9 10.14 1.31 -3.05
C ILE A 9 10.69 0.73 -4.36
N ASP A 10 11.44 -0.37 -4.25
CA ASP A 10 12.02 -1.07 -5.40
C ASP A 10 11.12 -2.26 -5.77
N PRO A 11 10.39 -2.19 -6.90
CA PRO A 11 9.51 -3.30 -7.30
C PRO A 11 10.25 -4.61 -7.51
N ALA A 12 11.47 -4.57 -8.03
CA ALA A 12 12.23 -5.80 -8.27
C ALA A 12 12.55 -6.53 -6.97
N ALA A 13 12.91 -5.77 -5.92
CA ALA A 13 13.18 -6.36 -4.62
C ALA A 13 11.90 -6.95 -4.01
N LEU A 14 10.75 -6.30 -4.21
CA LEU A 14 9.47 -6.81 -3.73
C LEU A 14 9.09 -8.11 -4.43
N ILE A 15 9.30 -8.19 -5.75
CA ILE A 15 9.04 -9.39 -6.53
C ILE A 15 9.87 -10.56 -5.98
N ALA A 16 11.15 -10.32 -5.71
CA ALA A 16 12.04 -11.35 -5.19
C ALA A 16 11.58 -11.91 -3.84
N ARG A 17 10.92 -11.08 -3.03
CA ARG A 17 10.45 -11.48 -1.68
C ARG A 17 9.33 -12.52 -1.71
N VAL A 18 8.55 -12.59 -2.78
CA VAL A 18 7.45 -13.56 -2.89
C VAL A 18 7.77 -14.68 -3.87
N ASP A 19 8.97 -14.70 -4.41
CA ASP A 19 9.39 -15.72 -5.34
C ASP A 19 9.68 -17.04 -4.63
N SER A 20 9.29 -18.17 -5.26
CA SER A 20 9.51 -19.50 -4.73
C SER A 20 9.32 -20.52 -5.85
N PRO A 21 10.11 -21.62 -5.86
CA PRO A 21 9.88 -22.69 -6.82
C PRO A 21 8.51 -23.34 -6.71
N ALA A 22 7.83 -23.19 -5.56
CA ALA A 22 6.50 -23.73 -5.34
C ALA A 22 5.38 -22.82 -5.86
N HIS A 23 5.70 -21.59 -6.26
CA HIS A 23 4.69 -20.61 -6.68
C HIS A 23 4.54 -20.62 -8.20
N GLY A 24 3.34 -20.96 -8.66
CA GLY A 24 2.98 -20.87 -10.07
C GLY A 24 2.50 -19.49 -10.50
N GLY A 25 2.19 -18.61 -9.54
CA GLY A 25 1.75 -17.27 -9.83
C GLY A 25 2.06 -16.28 -8.73
N ALA A 26 2.23 -15.02 -9.13
CA ALA A 26 2.38 -13.93 -8.18
C ALA A 26 1.60 -12.73 -8.71
N ALA A 27 0.89 -12.06 -7.82
CA ALA A 27 0.12 -10.86 -8.15
C ALA A 27 0.72 -9.69 -7.39
N PHE A 28 0.73 -8.51 -8.04
CA PHE A 28 1.30 -7.31 -7.45
C PHE A 28 0.36 -6.14 -7.64
N PHE A 29 0.29 -5.30 -6.63
CA PHE A 29 -0.37 -4.01 -6.72
C PHE A 29 0.65 -2.92 -6.36
N LEU A 30 0.78 -1.93 -7.23
CA LEU A 30 1.63 -0.77 -6.99
C LEU A 30 0.73 0.47 -7.00
N GLY A 31 0.53 1.06 -5.82
CA GLY A 31 -0.18 2.32 -5.70
C GLY A 31 0.77 3.47 -5.97
N ARG A 32 0.41 4.34 -6.93
CA ARG A 32 1.29 5.41 -7.38
C ARG A 32 0.66 6.76 -7.11
N VAL A 33 1.51 7.78 -6.99
CA VAL A 33 1.04 9.15 -6.81
C VAL A 33 0.50 9.68 -8.14
N ARG A 34 -0.79 10.03 -8.16
CA ARG A 34 -1.46 10.59 -9.34
C ARG A 34 -1.25 12.09 -9.43
N ASP A 35 -1.37 12.63 -10.64
CA ASP A 35 -1.25 14.07 -10.88
C ASP A 35 -2.57 14.82 -10.68
N HIS A 36 -3.62 14.14 -10.21
CA HIS A 36 -4.93 14.76 -9.99
C HIS A 36 -5.71 14.05 -8.90
N HIS A 37 -6.62 14.79 -8.25
CA HIS A 37 -7.56 14.25 -7.29
C HIS A 37 -8.80 15.15 -7.27
N GLY A 38 -9.97 14.55 -7.47
CA GLY A 38 -11.23 15.31 -7.48
C GLY A 38 -11.29 16.38 -8.56
N GLY A 39 -10.66 16.14 -9.70
CA GLY A 39 -10.62 17.11 -10.80
C GLY A 39 -9.58 18.23 -10.63
N ARG A 40 -8.76 18.17 -9.56
CA ARG A 40 -7.74 19.17 -9.27
C ARG A 40 -6.34 18.62 -9.55
N ALA A 41 -5.47 19.46 -10.09
CA ALA A 41 -4.08 19.09 -10.36
C ALA A 41 -3.29 19.01 -9.05
N VAL A 42 -2.62 17.88 -8.82
CA VAL A 42 -1.77 17.63 -7.65
C VAL A 42 -0.31 17.76 -8.06
N GLY A 43 0.49 18.50 -7.26
CA GLY A 43 1.91 18.66 -7.52
C GLY A 43 2.78 17.66 -6.77
N ARG A 44 2.41 17.32 -5.53
CA ARG A 44 3.12 16.33 -4.72
C ARG A 44 2.26 15.90 -3.55
N LEU A 45 2.71 14.85 -2.86
CA LEU A 45 2.07 14.34 -1.66
C LEU A 45 3.08 14.23 -0.53
N GLU A 46 2.56 14.23 0.71
CA GLU A 46 3.33 13.77 1.87
C GLU A 46 2.48 12.75 2.62
N TYR A 47 3.08 11.61 2.91
CA TYR A 47 2.46 10.59 3.76
C TYR A 47 3.05 10.64 5.15
N SER A 48 2.17 10.57 6.16
CA SER A 48 2.56 10.48 7.56
C SER A 48 1.85 9.27 8.17
N ALA A 49 2.47 8.66 9.16
CA ALA A 49 1.90 7.50 9.82
C ALA A 49 2.16 7.58 11.32
N TYR A 50 1.23 7.00 12.10
CA TYR A 50 1.55 6.67 13.48
C TYR A 50 2.32 5.35 13.46
N GLY A 51 3.65 5.46 13.48
CA GLY A 51 4.58 4.38 13.14
C GLY A 51 4.33 3.07 13.85
N PRO A 52 4.35 3.01 15.19
CA PRO A 52 4.18 1.74 15.91
C PRO A 52 2.85 1.06 15.62
N MET A 53 1.75 1.82 15.57
CA MET A 53 0.43 1.26 15.29
C MET A 53 0.31 0.83 13.83
N ALA A 54 0.86 1.61 12.91
CA ALA A 54 0.85 1.29 11.49
C ALA A 54 1.64 -0.01 11.21
N GLU A 55 2.82 -0.15 11.81
CA GLU A 55 3.62 -1.38 11.67
C GLU A 55 2.88 -2.59 12.23
N ALA A 56 2.28 -2.45 13.41
CA ALA A 56 1.54 -3.55 14.04
C ALA A 56 0.32 -3.96 13.21
N GLU A 57 -0.39 -2.99 12.65
CA GLU A 57 -1.56 -3.26 11.82
C GLU A 57 -1.19 -3.93 10.51
N CYS A 58 -0.11 -3.49 9.87
CA CYS A 58 0.42 -4.15 8.67
C CYS A 58 0.78 -5.60 8.97
N ALA A 59 1.45 -5.86 10.10
CA ALA A 59 1.80 -7.22 10.50
C ALA A 59 0.56 -8.10 10.67
N ARG A 60 -0.49 -7.57 11.28
CA ARG A 60 -1.75 -8.31 11.44
C ARG A 60 -2.39 -8.63 10.10
N ILE A 61 -2.42 -7.68 9.18
CA ILE A 61 -3.02 -7.89 7.85
C ILE A 61 -2.26 -8.96 7.08
N VAL A 62 -0.93 -8.91 7.10
CA VAL A 62 -0.10 -9.93 6.44
C VAL A 62 -0.35 -11.30 7.03
N SER A 63 -0.39 -11.40 8.36
CA SER A 63 -0.67 -12.65 9.05
C SER A 63 -2.06 -13.20 8.70
N GLU A 64 -3.06 -12.34 8.64
CA GLU A 64 -4.42 -12.75 8.24
C GLU A 64 -4.46 -13.31 6.83
N ALA A 65 -3.81 -12.64 5.89
CA ALA A 65 -3.77 -13.09 4.50
C ALA A 65 -3.07 -14.44 4.37
N GLU A 66 -1.93 -14.60 5.04
CA GLU A 66 -1.16 -15.84 5.01
C GLU A 66 -1.86 -16.98 5.75
N SER A 67 -2.81 -16.67 6.62
CA SER A 67 -3.64 -17.68 7.28
C SER A 67 -4.83 -18.10 6.42
N ARG A 68 -5.37 -17.18 5.59
CA ARG A 68 -6.54 -17.45 4.75
C ARG A 68 -6.16 -18.16 3.45
N TRP A 69 -5.00 -17.84 2.91
CA TRP A 69 -4.53 -18.41 1.64
C TRP A 69 -3.11 -18.93 1.82
N PRO A 70 -2.73 -20.02 1.11
CA PRO A 70 -1.35 -20.51 1.16
C PRO A 70 -0.45 -19.65 0.26
N VAL A 71 -0.18 -18.44 0.71
CA VAL A 71 0.58 -17.44 -0.05
C VAL A 71 1.70 -16.85 0.79
N ARG A 72 2.66 -16.25 0.12
CA ARG A 72 3.68 -15.41 0.73
C ARG A 72 3.37 -13.96 0.37
N ILE A 73 3.29 -13.09 1.38
CA ILE A 73 2.95 -11.68 1.21
C ILE A 73 4.19 -10.82 1.38
N ALA A 74 4.35 -9.83 0.50
CA ALA A 74 5.28 -8.72 0.70
C ALA A 74 4.47 -7.43 0.70
N LEU A 75 4.78 -6.53 1.62
CA LEU A 75 4.06 -5.27 1.79
C LEU A 75 5.03 -4.18 2.20
N GLU A 76 4.99 -3.05 1.49
CA GLU A 76 5.72 -1.85 1.87
C GLU A 76 4.85 -0.62 1.62
N HIS A 77 4.92 0.34 2.53
CA HIS A 77 4.30 1.65 2.35
C HIS A 77 5.35 2.73 2.57
N ARG A 78 5.48 3.63 1.60
CA ARG A 78 6.41 4.75 1.70
C ARG A 78 5.77 5.89 2.49
N ILE A 79 6.56 6.53 3.35
CA ILE A 79 6.17 7.73 4.08
C ILE A 79 7.14 8.86 3.75
N GLY A 80 6.72 10.10 4.02
CA GLY A 80 7.50 11.27 3.67
C GLY A 80 7.00 11.92 2.39
N ALA A 81 7.83 12.73 1.78
CA ALA A 81 7.48 13.48 0.57
C ALA A 81 7.61 12.58 -0.67
N LEU A 82 6.55 12.56 -1.49
CA LEU A 82 6.52 11.79 -2.73
C LEU A 82 6.17 12.70 -3.89
N GLU A 83 6.80 12.42 -5.04
CA GLU A 83 6.54 13.10 -6.29
C GLU A 83 5.51 12.34 -7.11
N ILE A 84 4.95 13.00 -8.12
CA ILE A 84 4.03 12.37 -9.08
C ILE A 84 4.73 11.16 -9.71
N GLY A 85 4.03 10.03 -9.74
CA GLY A 85 4.54 8.78 -10.30
C GLY A 85 5.31 7.90 -9.34
N ASP A 86 5.67 8.40 -8.16
CA ASP A 86 6.34 7.58 -7.15
C ASP A 86 5.41 6.48 -6.66
N ILE A 87 5.99 5.35 -6.27
CA ILE A 87 5.24 4.24 -5.66
C ILE A 87 5.04 4.56 -4.19
N ALA A 88 3.77 4.68 -3.78
CA ALA A 88 3.41 4.96 -2.40
C ALA A 88 3.24 3.68 -1.59
N VAL A 89 2.68 2.65 -2.20
CA VAL A 89 2.44 1.36 -1.54
C VAL A 89 2.63 0.24 -2.55
N ALA A 90 3.20 -0.85 -2.09
CA ALA A 90 3.42 -2.03 -2.93
C ALA A 90 3.02 -3.28 -2.16
N VAL A 91 2.23 -4.13 -2.81
CA VAL A 91 1.79 -5.41 -2.26
C VAL A 91 2.16 -6.49 -3.26
N GLY A 92 2.76 -7.57 -2.78
CA GLY A 92 3.00 -8.76 -3.57
C GLY A 92 2.40 -9.98 -2.88
N ALA A 93 1.83 -10.90 -3.66
CA ALA A 93 1.32 -12.17 -3.16
C ALA A 93 1.74 -13.28 -4.11
N GLY A 94 2.55 -14.20 -3.63
CA GLY A 94 2.97 -15.38 -4.38
C GLY A 94 2.26 -16.62 -3.88
N GLY A 95 1.74 -17.43 -4.78
CA GLY A 95 1.04 -18.66 -4.43
C GLY A 95 1.18 -19.72 -5.51
N ALA A 96 0.73 -20.94 -5.21
CA ALA A 96 0.79 -22.03 -6.18
C ALA A 96 -0.08 -21.73 -7.40
N HIS A 97 -1.21 -21.04 -7.19
CA HIS A 97 -2.18 -20.74 -8.25
C HIS A 97 -2.53 -19.26 -8.26
N ARG A 98 -2.93 -18.77 -9.45
CA ARG A 98 -3.24 -17.34 -9.62
C ARG A 98 -4.43 -16.86 -8.78
N ASP A 99 -5.43 -17.70 -8.56
CA ASP A 99 -6.64 -17.30 -7.82
C ASP A 99 -6.29 -16.83 -6.41
N GLU A 100 -5.54 -17.63 -5.67
CA GLU A 100 -5.13 -17.26 -4.32
C GLU A 100 -4.17 -16.08 -4.31
N ALA A 101 -3.31 -15.95 -5.32
CA ALA A 101 -2.42 -14.80 -5.43
C ALA A 101 -3.21 -13.50 -5.65
N PHE A 102 -4.18 -13.50 -6.57
CA PHE A 102 -5.02 -12.34 -6.82
C PHE A 102 -5.87 -11.98 -5.59
N GLU A 103 -6.51 -12.98 -4.99
CA GLU A 103 -7.40 -12.75 -3.84
C GLU A 103 -6.63 -12.19 -2.65
N ALA A 104 -5.46 -12.77 -2.33
CA ALA A 104 -4.65 -12.33 -1.22
C ALA A 104 -4.09 -10.93 -1.44
N CYS A 105 -3.62 -10.64 -2.64
CA CYS A 105 -3.10 -9.31 -2.97
C CYS A 105 -4.18 -8.25 -2.79
N ARG A 106 -5.39 -8.50 -3.31
CA ARG A 106 -6.52 -7.59 -3.16
C ARG A 106 -6.90 -7.40 -1.70
N TYR A 107 -6.98 -8.48 -0.94
CA TYR A 107 -7.29 -8.42 0.48
C TYR A 107 -6.32 -7.49 1.21
N VAL A 108 -5.02 -7.69 0.98
CA VAL A 108 -4.00 -6.90 1.68
C VAL A 108 -4.13 -5.42 1.38
N ILE A 109 -4.22 -5.03 0.10
CA ILE A 109 -4.29 -3.61 -0.21
C ILE A 109 -5.59 -2.97 0.31
N GLU A 110 -6.71 -3.67 0.23
CA GLU A 110 -7.97 -3.15 0.74
C GLU A 110 -7.94 -2.98 2.25
N GLU A 111 -7.39 -3.95 2.99
CA GLU A 111 -7.28 -3.85 4.43
C GLU A 111 -6.28 -2.80 4.87
N VAL A 112 -5.16 -2.64 4.16
CA VAL A 112 -4.21 -1.56 4.44
C VAL A 112 -4.90 -0.20 4.34
N LYS A 113 -5.63 0.03 3.26
CA LYS A 113 -6.32 1.31 3.07
C LYS A 113 -7.43 1.54 4.08
N ARG A 114 -8.02 0.49 4.61
CA ARG A 114 -9.11 0.59 5.57
C ARG A 114 -8.62 0.74 7.01
N ARG A 115 -7.50 0.11 7.37
CA ARG A 115 -7.14 -0.09 8.77
C ARG A 115 -5.86 0.58 9.22
N VAL A 116 -4.89 0.76 8.31
CA VAL A 116 -3.58 1.26 8.72
C VAL A 116 -3.63 2.78 8.90
N PRO A 117 -3.18 3.29 10.07
CA PRO A 117 -3.25 4.72 10.35
C PRO A 117 -2.16 5.51 9.61
N ILE A 118 -2.45 5.79 8.36
CA ILE A 118 -1.61 6.57 7.46
C ILE A 118 -2.45 7.71 6.90
N TRP A 119 -1.91 8.92 6.95
CA TRP A 119 -2.55 10.12 6.43
C TRP A 119 -1.74 10.65 5.28
N LYS A 120 -2.42 11.33 4.32
CA LYS A 120 -1.72 12.02 3.26
C LYS A 120 -2.09 13.49 3.23
N ARG A 121 -1.11 14.33 2.89
CA ARG A 121 -1.30 15.74 2.64
C ARG A 121 -1.04 15.98 1.17
N GLU A 122 -2.05 16.49 0.47
CA GLU A 122 -1.97 16.75 -0.96
C GLU A 122 -1.66 18.22 -1.20
N PHE A 123 -0.63 18.47 -2.00
CA PHE A 123 -0.23 19.82 -2.39
C PHE A 123 -0.68 20.04 -3.82
N TYR A 124 -1.68 20.91 -3.97
CA TYR A 124 -2.27 21.16 -5.29
C TYR A 124 -1.51 22.23 -6.05
N ALA A 125 -1.64 22.18 -7.39
CA ALA A 125 -0.94 23.13 -8.26
C ALA A 125 -1.37 24.59 -8.04
N ASP A 126 -2.57 24.81 -7.49
CA ASP A 126 -3.06 26.15 -7.16
C ASP A 126 -2.51 26.70 -5.84
N GLY A 127 -1.64 25.95 -5.15
CA GLY A 127 -1.02 26.36 -3.90
C GLY A 127 -1.80 25.96 -2.65
N THR A 128 -2.98 25.36 -2.80
CA THR A 128 -3.74 24.87 -1.64
C THR A 128 -3.20 23.50 -1.19
N VAL A 129 -3.45 23.19 0.09
CA VAL A 129 -3.00 21.95 0.72
C VAL A 129 -4.16 21.36 1.51
N ASP A 130 -4.45 20.08 1.29
CA ASP A 130 -5.49 19.37 2.03
C ASP A 130 -4.93 18.12 2.69
N TRP A 131 -5.36 17.87 3.93
CA TRP A 131 -5.15 16.61 4.60
C TRP A 131 -6.22 15.62 4.18
N VAL A 132 -5.82 14.40 3.84
CA VAL A 132 -6.73 13.32 3.49
C VAL A 132 -6.42 12.12 4.36
N ASP A 133 -7.44 11.61 5.06
CA ASP A 133 -7.34 10.35 5.79
C ASP A 133 -7.92 9.26 4.89
N PRO A 134 -7.10 8.36 4.35
CA PRO A 134 -7.61 7.29 3.49
C PRO A 134 -8.64 6.39 4.17
N THR A 135 -8.57 6.24 5.50
CA THR A 135 -9.52 5.40 6.23
C THR A 135 -10.89 6.06 6.35
N ALA A 136 -10.97 7.40 6.30
CA ALA A 136 -12.23 8.12 6.41
C ALA A 136 -13.19 7.82 5.25
N LYS A 137 -12.68 7.40 4.09
CA LYS A 137 -13.49 7.08 2.92
C LYS A 137 -14.38 5.85 3.11
N LEU A 138 -14.11 5.04 4.10
CA LEU A 138 -14.83 3.80 4.35
C LEU A 138 -15.82 3.94 5.50
N GLN A 139 -15.88 5.12 6.11
CA GLN A 139 -16.89 5.42 7.11
C GLN A 139 -18.19 5.78 6.40
N PRO A 140 -19.34 5.37 6.96
CA PRO A 140 -20.62 5.76 6.36
C PRO A 140 -20.67 7.27 6.21
N ALA A 141 -21.19 7.73 5.06
CA ALA A 141 -21.45 9.15 4.87
C ALA A 141 -22.43 9.57 5.96
N GLY A 142 -21.92 10.33 6.88
CA GLY A 142 -22.72 10.80 8.03
C GLY A 142 -22.93 12.27 7.89
#